data_0cde4e87d8d79f25cccebb60192c10bf
#
_entry.id   0cde4e87d8d79f25cccebb60192c10bf
#
_cell.length_a   1.000
_cell.length_b   1.000
_cell.length_c   1.000
_cell.angle_alpha   90.00
_cell.angle_beta   90.00
_cell.angle_gamma   90.00
#
_symmetry.space_group_name_H-M   'P 1'
#
loop_
_entity.id
_entity.type
_entity.pdbx_description
1 polymer ?
#
loop_
_entity_poly.entity_id
_entity_poly.type
_entity_poly.pdbx_seq_one_letter_code
_entity_poly.pdbx_strand_id
1 'polypeptide(L)'
;MTAENVIAAVIVCISMLPIIIIGIVQCRSKEPVGFWSGKKPPEQEQVSDVKAYNRKHGVMWLIYGIGFLLCFFCGWPFGGGIAAILSGVECIGGIFVMIFYHNRLDRRYLKKEKE
;
A
#
# COMPACT_ATOMS: atom_id res chain seq x y z
N MET A 1 6.85 13.20 -26.55
CA MET A 1 6.96 12.01 -25.68
C MET A 1 7.56 10.88 -26.49
N THR A 2 8.65 10.31 -26.02
CA THR A 2 9.31 9.20 -26.72
C THR A 2 8.57 7.89 -26.48
N ALA A 3 8.75 6.90 -27.37
CA ALA A 3 8.19 5.58 -27.20
C ALA A 3 8.68 4.92 -25.90
N GLU A 4 9.96 5.13 -25.54
CA GLU A 4 10.53 4.61 -24.29
C GLU A 4 9.82 5.16 -23.06
N ASN A 5 9.49 6.45 -23.06
CA ASN A 5 8.77 7.08 -21.95
C ASN A 5 7.34 6.53 -21.84
N VAL A 6 6.67 6.30 -22.96
CA VAL A 6 5.32 5.72 -22.98
C VAL A 6 5.36 4.29 -22.43
N ILE A 7 6.34 3.51 -22.86
CA ILE A 7 6.51 2.13 -22.37
C ILE A 7 6.76 2.13 -20.86
N ALA A 8 7.64 3.01 -20.37
CA ALA A 8 7.92 3.13 -18.94
C ALA A 8 6.66 3.48 -18.15
N ALA A 9 5.87 4.43 -18.64
CA ALA A 9 4.62 4.83 -17.99
C ALA A 9 3.63 3.67 -17.92
N VAL A 10 3.49 2.92 -19.01
CA VAL A 10 2.58 1.76 -19.07
C VAL A 10 3.03 0.69 -18.07
N ILE A 11 4.34 0.39 -18.02
CA ILE A 11 4.88 -0.60 -17.09
C ILE A 11 4.62 -0.18 -15.64
N VAL A 12 4.85 1.08 -15.31
CA VAL A 12 4.62 1.62 -13.97
C VAL A 12 3.14 1.51 -13.59
N CYS A 13 2.24 1.90 -14.47
CA CYS A 13 0.80 1.82 -14.21
C CYS A 13 0.36 0.38 -14.00
N ILE A 14 0.81 -0.54 -14.84
CA ILE A 14 0.47 -1.97 -14.72
C ILE A 14 1.04 -2.54 -13.42
N SER A 15 2.25 -2.16 -13.04
CA SER A 15 2.90 -2.64 -11.82
C SER A 15 2.17 -2.19 -10.55
N MET A 16 1.50 -1.02 -10.59
CA MET A 16 0.77 -0.51 -9.44
C MET A 16 -0.66 -1.01 -9.35
N LEU A 17 -1.21 -1.61 -10.42
CA LEU A 17 -2.56 -2.14 -10.40
C LEU A 17 -2.80 -3.17 -9.30
N PRO A 18 -1.94 -4.19 -9.09
CA PRO A 18 -2.15 -5.14 -8.00
C PRO A 18 -2.21 -4.46 -6.62
N ILE A 19 -1.37 -3.47 -6.40
CA ILE A 19 -1.32 -2.72 -5.13
C ILE A 19 -2.63 -1.98 -4.90
N ILE A 20 -3.14 -1.30 -5.92
CA ILE A 20 -4.40 -0.55 -5.84
C ILE A 20 -5.57 -1.52 -5.65
N ILE A 21 -5.57 -2.65 -6.36
CA ILE A 21 -6.61 -3.67 -6.24
C ILE A 21 -6.62 -4.24 -4.81
N ILE A 22 -5.45 -4.55 -4.24
CA ILE A 22 -5.34 -4.99 -2.86
C ILE A 22 -5.98 -3.97 -1.92
N GLY A 23 -5.68 -2.69 -2.10
CA GLY A 23 -6.25 -1.62 -1.28
C GLY A 23 -7.77 -1.59 -1.34
N ILE A 24 -8.34 -1.66 -2.55
CA ILE A 24 -9.80 -1.64 -2.75
C ILE A 24 -10.44 -2.89 -2.12
N VAL A 25 -9.87 -4.06 -2.35
CA VAL A 25 -10.39 -5.33 -1.81
C VAL A 25 -10.38 -5.29 -0.29
N GLN A 26 -9.30 -4.80 0.31
CA GLN A 26 -9.21 -4.71 1.77
C GLN A 26 -10.25 -3.74 2.34
N CYS A 27 -10.49 -2.62 1.68
CA CYS A 27 -11.52 -1.67 2.12
C CYS A 27 -12.93 -2.29 2.11
N ARG A 28 -13.16 -3.25 1.24
CA ARG A 28 -14.47 -3.89 1.08
C ARG A 28 -14.59 -5.25 1.74
N SER A 29 -13.50 -5.77 2.30
CA SER A 29 -13.52 -7.08 2.94
C SER A 29 -14.36 -7.07 4.21
N LYS A 30 -15.04 -8.18 4.46
CA LYS A 30 -15.83 -8.38 5.68
C LYS A 30 -15.07 -9.12 6.77
N GLU A 31 -13.99 -9.78 6.39
CA GLU A 31 -13.11 -10.49 7.32
C GLU A 31 -11.81 -9.73 7.49
N PRO A 32 -11.14 -9.86 8.66
CA PRO A 32 -9.88 -9.16 8.87
C PRO A 32 -8.86 -9.48 7.79
N VAL A 33 -8.17 -8.44 7.32
CA VAL A 33 -7.16 -8.57 6.27
C VAL A 33 -5.76 -8.67 6.87
N GLY A 34 -4.86 -9.33 6.13
CA GLY A 34 -3.45 -9.42 6.50
C GLY A 34 -2.61 -8.41 5.73
N PHE A 35 -1.42 -8.13 6.26
CA PHE A 35 -0.45 -7.26 5.60
C PHE A 35 0.58 -8.08 4.80
N TRP A 36 1.09 -9.16 5.41
CA TRP A 36 2.11 -10.00 4.80
C TRP A 36 1.49 -11.28 4.26
N SER A 37 1.96 -11.73 3.10
CA SER A 37 1.53 -13.02 2.55
C SER A 37 1.96 -14.21 3.43
N GLY A 38 3.04 -14.05 4.18
CA GLY A 38 3.55 -15.09 5.08
C GLY A 38 2.96 -15.06 6.48
N LYS A 39 2.15 -14.04 6.80
CA LYS A 39 1.54 -13.90 8.11
C LYS A 39 0.04 -14.14 8.00
N LYS A 40 -0.47 -15.00 8.88
CA LYS A 40 -1.90 -15.29 8.92
C LYS A 40 -2.68 -14.04 9.34
N PRO A 41 -3.78 -13.68 8.65
CA PRO A 41 -4.63 -12.60 9.11
C PRO A 41 -5.20 -12.91 10.49
N PRO A 42 -5.48 -11.90 11.32
CA PRO A 42 -6.13 -12.15 12.61
C PRO A 42 -7.53 -12.71 12.41
N GLU A 43 -8.01 -13.45 13.39
CA GLU A 43 -9.39 -13.94 13.39
C GLU A 43 -10.35 -12.79 13.72
N GLN A 44 -11.59 -12.90 13.25
CA GLN A 44 -12.59 -11.86 13.43
C GLN A 44 -12.81 -11.50 14.89
N GLU A 45 -12.77 -12.49 15.78
CA GLU A 45 -12.95 -12.25 17.21
C GLU A 45 -11.79 -11.50 17.85
N GLN A 46 -10.62 -11.49 17.20
CA GLN A 46 -9.43 -10.81 17.71
C GLN A 46 -9.41 -9.31 17.39
N VAL A 47 -10.26 -8.87 16.46
CA VAL A 47 -10.28 -7.48 16.00
C VAL A 47 -11.48 -6.76 16.59
N SER A 48 -11.24 -5.65 17.28
CA SER A 48 -12.31 -4.89 17.94
C SER A 48 -13.27 -4.22 16.94
N ASP A 49 -12.76 -3.79 15.79
CA ASP A 49 -13.55 -3.15 14.75
C ASP A 49 -12.98 -3.57 13.38
N VAL A 50 -13.52 -4.65 12.83
CA VAL A 50 -13.05 -5.21 11.56
C VAL A 50 -13.20 -4.20 10.42
N LYS A 51 -14.29 -3.49 10.35
CA LYS A 51 -14.55 -2.54 9.28
C LYS A 51 -13.52 -1.41 9.26
N ALA A 52 -13.24 -0.82 10.42
CA ALA A 52 -12.25 0.24 10.53
C ALA A 52 -10.84 -0.30 10.28
N TYR A 53 -10.50 -1.47 10.82
CA TYR A 53 -9.22 -2.13 10.63
C TYR A 53 -8.93 -2.36 9.15
N ASN A 54 -9.88 -2.96 8.43
CA ASN A 54 -9.74 -3.24 7.01
C ASN A 54 -9.67 -1.97 6.18
N ARG A 55 -10.51 -0.99 6.49
CA ARG A 55 -10.52 0.27 5.76
C ARG A 55 -9.19 1.00 5.89
N LYS A 56 -8.63 1.05 7.09
CA LYS A 56 -7.34 1.71 7.30
C LYS A 56 -6.20 0.99 6.59
N HIS A 57 -6.21 -0.35 6.60
CA HIS A 57 -5.24 -1.11 5.82
C HIS A 57 -5.41 -0.88 4.31
N GLY A 58 -6.64 -0.90 3.82
CA GLY A 58 -6.92 -0.67 2.41
C GLY A 58 -6.50 0.72 1.95
N VAL A 59 -6.82 1.74 2.73
CA VAL A 59 -6.42 3.12 2.43
C VAL A 59 -4.90 3.25 2.44
N MET A 60 -4.22 2.57 3.37
CA MET A 60 -2.76 2.54 3.42
C MET A 60 -2.17 2.03 2.10
N TRP A 61 -2.68 0.93 1.57
CA TRP A 61 -2.24 0.39 0.29
C TRP A 61 -2.55 1.33 -0.87
N LEU A 62 -3.73 1.97 -0.86
CA LEU A 62 -4.12 2.93 -1.90
C LEU A 62 -3.18 4.15 -1.89
N ILE A 63 -2.87 4.68 -0.71
CA ILE A 63 -1.96 5.81 -0.59
C ILE A 63 -0.57 5.42 -1.10
N TYR A 64 -0.10 4.23 -0.77
CA TYR A 64 1.19 3.74 -1.25
C TYR A 64 1.24 3.67 -2.77
N GLY A 65 0.25 3.04 -3.40
CA GLY A 65 0.21 2.89 -4.86
C GLY A 65 0.03 4.21 -5.59
N ILE A 66 -0.91 5.04 -5.14
CA ILE A 66 -1.16 6.36 -5.73
C ILE A 66 0.05 7.27 -5.51
N GLY A 67 0.67 7.21 -4.33
CA GLY A 67 1.86 7.98 -4.02
C GLY A 67 3.02 7.64 -4.95
N PHE A 68 3.20 6.37 -5.27
CA PHE A 68 4.21 5.93 -6.25
C PHE A 68 3.95 6.54 -7.62
N LEU A 69 2.71 6.48 -8.09
CA LEU A 69 2.34 7.06 -9.39
C LEU A 69 2.56 8.57 -9.40
N LEU A 70 2.19 9.27 -8.33
CA LEU A 70 2.40 10.71 -8.24
C LEU A 70 3.89 11.06 -8.27
N CYS A 71 4.72 10.33 -7.53
CA CYS A 71 6.17 10.56 -7.54
C CYS A 71 6.76 10.34 -8.92
N PHE A 72 6.34 9.28 -9.62
CA PHE A 72 6.81 8.99 -10.96
C PHE A 72 6.43 10.09 -11.94
N PHE A 73 5.14 10.44 -12.00
CA PHE A 73 4.66 11.42 -12.97
C PHE A 73 5.06 12.85 -12.64
N CYS A 74 5.19 13.22 -11.37
CA CYS A 74 5.70 14.53 -10.97
C CYS A 74 7.19 14.69 -11.25
N GLY A 75 7.95 13.58 -11.14
CA GLY A 75 9.38 13.61 -11.45
C GLY A 75 9.69 13.60 -12.94
N TRP A 76 8.78 13.10 -13.75
CA TRP A 76 8.99 12.92 -15.19
C TRP A 76 9.43 14.20 -15.93
N PRO A 77 8.80 15.39 -15.72
CA PRO A 77 9.24 16.59 -16.39
C PRO A 77 10.69 17.00 -16.11
N PHE A 78 11.25 16.51 -15.01
CA PHE A 78 12.63 16.80 -14.60
C PHE A 78 13.63 15.74 -15.10
N GLY A 79 13.15 14.72 -15.80
CA GLY A 79 13.97 13.66 -16.38
C GLY A 79 13.69 12.30 -15.75
N GLY A 80 13.98 11.25 -16.53
CA GLY A 80 13.73 9.86 -16.09
C GLY A 80 14.51 9.48 -14.84
N GLY A 81 15.73 10.03 -14.65
CA GLY A 81 16.53 9.76 -13.45
C GLY A 81 15.87 10.29 -12.19
N ILE A 82 15.31 11.50 -12.25
CA ILE A 82 14.61 12.12 -11.12
C ILE A 82 13.32 11.36 -10.82
N ALA A 83 12.55 11.00 -11.86
CA ALA A 83 11.36 10.17 -11.68
C ALA A 83 11.69 8.84 -11.00
N ALA A 84 12.76 8.19 -11.42
CA ALA A 84 13.21 6.93 -10.83
C ALA A 84 13.63 7.10 -9.36
N ILE A 85 14.37 8.16 -9.04
CA ILE A 85 14.82 8.43 -7.68
C ILE A 85 13.63 8.70 -6.76
N LEU A 86 12.70 9.57 -7.17
CA LEU A 86 11.53 9.90 -6.37
C LEU A 86 10.66 8.68 -6.13
N SER A 87 10.41 7.89 -7.18
CA SER A 87 9.61 6.67 -7.09
C SER A 87 10.30 5.62 -6.21
N GLY A 88 11.61 5.47 -6.35
CA GLY A 88 12.38 4.53 -5.54
C GLY A 88 12.39 4.90 -4.07
N VAL A 89 12.57 6.18 -3.75
CA VAL A 89 12.52 6.67 -2.36
C VAL A 89 11.13 6.44 -1.77
N GLU A 90 10.08 6.75 -2.52
CA GLU A 90 8.70 6.50 -2.06
C GLU A 90 8.46 5.01 -1.86
N CYS A 91 8.90 4.18 -2.80
CA CYS A 91 8.71 2.74 -2.73
C CYS A 91 9.35 2.15 -1.48
N ILE A 92 10.62 2.45 -1.24
CA ILE A 92 11.36 1.90 -0.10
C ILE A 92 10.88 2.54 1.21
N GLY A 93 10.81 3.86 1.27
CA GLY A 93 10.36 4.57 2.45
C GLY A 93 8.91 4.26 2.80
N GLY A 94 8.07 4.11 1.77
CA GLY A 94 6.67 3.75 1.93
C GLY A 94 6.49 2.38 2.58
N ILE A 95 7.34 1.41 2.23
CA ILE A 95 7.29 0.08 2.85
C ILE A 95 7.54 0.19 4.36
N PHE A 96 8.56 0.93 4.77
CA PHE A 96 8.83 1.13 6.20
C PHE A 96 7.68 1.84 6.91
N VAL A 97 7.12 2.86 6.27
CA VAL A 97 5.96 3.58 6.82
C VAL A 97 4.76 2.64 6.95
N MET A 98 4.50 1.80 5.95
CA MET A 98 3.40 0.84 5.99
C MET A 98 3.58 -0.20 7.09
N ILE A 99 4.80 -0.70 7.28
CA ILE A 99 5.10 -1.65 8.36
C ILE A 99 4.81 -1.00 9.71
N PHE A 100 5.28 0.21 9.91
CA PHE A 100 5.07 0.96 11.14
C PHE A 100 3.58 1.20 11.38
N TYR A 101 2.87 1.64 10.35
CA TYR A 101 1.44 1.92 10.44
C TYR A 101 0.62 0.66 10.69
N HIS A 102 0.96 -0.44 10.02
CA HIS A 102 0.33 -1.75 10.23
C HIS A 102 0.48 -2.19 11.68
N ASN A 103 1.69 -2.08 12.23
CA ASN A 103 1.94 -2.44 13.63
C ASN A 103 1.14 -1.56 14.58
N ARG A 104 1.00 -0.28 14.25
CA ARG A 104 0.18 0.64 15.04
C ARG A 104 -1.31 0.26 15.00
N LEU A 105 -1.80 -0.13 13.81
CA LEU A 105 -3.19 -0.59 13.67
C LEU A 105 -3.42 -1.88 14.45
N ASP A 106 -2.48 -2.82 14.41
CA ASP A 106 -2.59 -4.04 15.17
C ASP A 106 -2.66 -3.77 16.67
N ARG A 107 -1.83 -2.87 17.17
CA ARG A 107 -1.87 -2.50 18.60
C ARG A 107 -3.18 -1.83 18.98
N ARG A 108 -3.79 -1.10 18.06
CA ARG A 108 -5.04 -0.38 18.34
C ARG A 108 -6.27 -1.26 18.24
N TYR A 109 -6.32 -2.14 17.25
CA TYR A 109 -7.53 -2.89 16.91
C TYR A 109 -7.49 -4.35 17.35
N LEU A 110 -6.32 -4.95 17.49
CA LEU A 110 -6.24 -6.32 17.97
C LEU A 110 -6.45 -6.36 19.49
N LYS A 111 -7.30 -7.28 19.92
CA LYS A 111 -7.51 -7.53 21.33
C LYS A 111 -6.26 -8.21 21.90
N LYS A 112 -5.83 -7.75 23.07
CA LYS A 112 -4.73 -8.42 23.77
C LYS A 112 -5.16 -9.81 24.17
N GLU A 113 -4.34 -10.80 23.84
CA GLU A 113 -4.57 -12.14 24.34
C GLU A 113 -4.49 -12.10 25.87
N LYS A 114 -5.50 -12.67 26.49
CA LYS A 114 -5.44 -12.93 27.93
C LYS A 114 -4.51 -14.11 28.13
N GLU A 115 -3.42 -13.85 28.75
CA GLU A 115 -2.50 -14.89 29.17
C GLU A 115 -3.11 -15.74 30.27
#